data_460faaeed4bfc02b8a3613fae271c920
#
_entry.id   460faaeed4bfc02b8a3613fae271c920
#
_cell.length_a   1.000
_cell.length_b   1.000
_cell.length_c   1.000
_cell.angle_alpha   90.00
_cell.angle_beta   90.00
_cell.angle_gamma   90.00
#
_symmetry.space_group_name_H-M   'P 1'
#
loop_
_entity.id
_entity.type
_entity.pdbx_description
1 polymer ?
#
loop_
_entity_poly.entity_id
_entity_poly.type
_entity_poly.pdbx_seq_one_letter_code
_entity_poly.pdbx_strand_id
1 'polypeptide(L)'
;LSAINYLQDEERELSLLHTLGVILVGWHSIAWLASWFSFNLDGAWQFIDIIISLVNLYFHFQLLTNLASIATKYQPEGYEQDAKLLRYRTLQTVMLTAILIITRLQTWLSEVWTYISVVMLIVYLIAGICLMKALFDLRRCLPTNEEQI
;
A
#
# COMPACT_ATOMS: atom_id res chain seq x y z
N LEU A 1 5.77 -1.45 -10.59
CA LEU A 1 5.64 -2.74 -11.30
C LEU A 1 6.98 -3.24 -11.83
N SER A 2 7.82 -2.40 -12.44
CA SER A 2 9.14 -2.78 -12.99
C SER A 2 10.08 -3.38 -11.93
N ALA A 3 10.12 -2.83 -10.71
CA ALA A 3 10.92 -3.37 -9.62
C ALA A 3 10.42 -4.74 -9.13
N ILE A 4 9.10 -4.96 -9.16
CA ILE A 4 8.50 -6.24 -8.80
C ILE A 4 8.84 -7.30 -9.85
N ASN A 5 8.81 -6.94 -11.14
CA ASN A 5 9.21 -7.86 -12.22
C ASN A 5 10.67 -8.31 -12.11
N TYR A 6 11.57 -7.40 -11.74
CA TYR A 6 12.99 -7.72 -11.58
C TYR A 6 13.26 -8.71 -10.42
N LEU A 7 12.48 -8.59 -9.33
CA LEU A 7 12.61 -9.44 -8.16
C LEU A 7 11.78 -10.74 -8.27
N GLN A 8 10.87 -10.85 -9.22
CA GLN A 8 9.96 -11.97 -9.40
C GLN A 8 10.68 -13.29 -9.72
N ASP A 9 11.83 -13.21 -10.40
CA ASP A 9 12.63 -14.38 -10.74
C ASP A 9 13.34 -14.98 -9.51
N GLU A 10 13.55 -14.20 -8.46
CA GLU A 10 14.18 -14.67 -7.23
C GLU A 10 13.17 -15.07 -6.13
N GLU A 11 11.95 -14.50 -6.15
CA GLU A 11 10.96 -14.72 -5.08
C GLU A 11 9.55 -14.95 -5.65
N ARG A 12 9.09 -16.19 -5.63
CA ARG A 12 7.76 -16.61 -6.15
C ARG A 12 6.59 -15.83 -5.53
N GLU A 13 6.73 -15.32 -4.32
CA GLU A 13 5.70 -14.57 -3.60
C GLU A 13 5.44 -13.17 -4.22
N LEU A 14 6.39 -12.63 -4.99
CA LEU A 14 6.24 -11.35 -5.67
C LEU A 14 5.31 -11.42 -6.90
N SER A 15 5.10 -12.61 -7.47
CA SER A 15 4.17 -12.81 -8.58
C SER A 15 2.73 -12.42 -8.19
N LEU A 16 2.30 -12.76 -6.98
CA LEU A 16 0.99 -12.38 -6.46
C LEU A 16 0.84 -10.85 -6.34
N LEU A 17 1.89 -10.18 -5.85
CA LEU A 17 1.90 -8.72 -5.72
C LEU A 17 1.78 -8.02 -7.07
N HIS A 18 2.43 -8.53 -8.11
CA HIS A 18 2.31 -8.00 -9.45
C HIS A 18 0.86 -8.05 -9.95
N THR A 19 0.21 -9.21 -9.81
CA THR A 19 -1.18 -9.41 -10.22
C THR A 19 -2.13 -8.47 -9.47
N LEU A 20 -1.98 -8.38 -8.14
CA LEU A 20 -2.78 -7.47 -7.31
C LEU A 20 -2.54 -6.01 -7.70
N GLY A 21 -1.30 -5.62 -7.94
CA GLY A 21 -0.93 -4.27 -8.40
C GLY A 21 -1.57 -3.91 -9.73
N VAL A 22 -1.59 -4.82 -10.70
CA VAL A 22 -2.26 -4.61 -12.01
C VAL A 22 -3.77 -4.41 -11.82
N ILE A 23 -4.42 -5.22 -10.97
CA ILE A 23 -5.85 -5.08 -10.67
C ILE A 23 -6.14 -3.71 -10.04
N LEU A 24 -5.34 -3.29 -9.06
CA LEU A 24 -5.50 -2.00 -8.39
C LEU A 24 -5.30 -0.82 -9.34
N VAL A 25 -4.25 -0.83 -10.15
CA VAL A 25 -3.98 0.21 -11.15
C VAL A 25 -5.10 0.27 -12.17
N GLY A 26 -5.55 -0.88 -12.68
CA GLY A 26 -6.65 -0.97 -13.64
C GLY A 26 -7.94 -0.36 -13.08
N TRP A 27 -8.34 -0.76 -11.87
CA TRP A 27 -9.54 -0.22 -11.22
C TRP A 27 -9.46 1.29 -10.98
N HIS A 28 -8.36 1.77 -10.41
CA HIS A 28 -8.22 3.20 -10.14
C HIS A 28 -8.18 4.03 -11.43
N SER A 29 -7.61 3.49 -12.51
CA SER A 29 -7.63 4.14 -13.82
C SER A 29 -9.05 4.23 -14.38
N ILE A 30 -9.84 3.15 -14.27
CA ILE A 30 -11.25 3.13 -14.69
C ILE A 30 -12.06 4.11 -13.86
N ALA A 31 -11.92 4.10 -12.54
CA ALA A 31 -12.63 5.00 -11.63
C ALA A 31 -12.27 6.47 -11.91
N TRP A 32 -11.00 6.76 -12.17
CA TRP A 32 -10.53 8.09 -12.52
C TRP A 32 -11.13 8.57 -13.86
N LEU A 33 -11.11 7.73 -14.90
CA LEU A 33 -11.75 8.04 -16.17
C LEU A 33 -13.25 8.25 -16.03
N ALA A 34 -13.95 7.38 -15.28
CA ALA A 34 -15.38 7.50 -15.03
C ALA A 34 -15.75 8.82 -14.36
N SER A 35 -14.89 9.33 -13.45
CA SER A 35 -15.12 10.62 -12.80
C SER A 35 -15.12 11.81 -13.77
N TRP A 36 -14.35 11.71 -14.86
CA TRP A 36 -14.33 12.76 -15.91
C TRP A 36 -15.61 12.81 -16.74
N PHE A 37 -16.26 11.67 -16.92
CA PHE A 37 -17.51 11.56 -17.68
C PHE A 37 -18.78 11.69 -16.81
N SER A 38 -18.63 12.07 -15.54
CA SER A 38 -19.73 12.13 -14.56
C SER A 38 -20.56 10.84 -14.49
N PHE A 39 -19.90 9.71 -14.76
CA PHE A 39 -20.54 8.40 -14.69
C PHE A 39 -20.77 8.06 -13.22
N ASN A 40 -22.05 7.96 -12.83
CA ASN A 40 -22.40 7.61 -11.45
C ASN A 40 -22.25 6.10 -11.27
N LEU A 41 -21.24 5.72 -10.50
CA LEU A 41 -20.92 4.31 -10.20
C LEU A 41 -21.70 3.85 -8.96
N ASP A 42 -23.03 4.03 -8.95
CA ASP A 42 -23.89 3.64 -7.83
C ASP A 42 -24.28 2.15 -7.89
N GLY A 43 -24.73 1.61 -6.77
CA GLY A 43 -25.29 0.26 -6.67
C GLY A 43 -24.23 -0.85 -6.71
N ALA A 44 -24.21 -1.68 -7.77
CA ALA A 44 -23.30 -2.83 -7.88
C ALA A 44 -21.82 -2.43 -7.81
N TRP A 45 -21.47 -1.23 -8.26
CA TRP A 45 -20.12 -0.70 -8.23
C TRP A 45 -19.61 -0.43 -6.81
N GLN A 46 -20.49 -0.10 -5.86
CA GLN A 46 -20.11 0.07 -4.45
C GLN A 46 -19.61 -1.25 -3.85
N PHE A 47 -20.19 -2.38 -4.27
CA PHE A 47 -19.72 -3.69 -3.82
C PHE A 47 -18.33 -4.00 -4.36
N ILE A 48 -18.08 -3.69 -5.63
CA ILE A 48 -16.75 -3.85 -6.25
C ILE A 48 -15.72 -2.96 -5.54
N ASP A 49 -16.08 -1.73 -5.21
CA ASP A 49 -15.20 -0.81 -4.48
C ASP A 49 -14.80 -1.33 -3.10
N ILE A 50 -15.71 -2.03 -2.39
CA ILE A 50 -15.37 -2.72 -1.13
C ILE A 50 -14.33 -3.82 -1.38
N ILE A 51 -14.53 -4.65 -2.39
CA ILE A 51 -13.59 -5.73 -2.73
C ILE A 51 -12.22 -5.14 -3.07
N ILE A 52 -12.18 -4.10 -3.90
CA ILE A 52 -10.94 -3.42 -4.28
C ILE A 52 -10.24 -2.79 -3.07
N SER A 53 -11.00 -2.23 -2.13
CA SER A 53 -10.45 -1.70 -0.88
C SER A 53 -9.80 -2.78 -0.02
N LEU A 54 -10.41 -3.97 0.04
CA LEU A 54 -9.83 -5.14 0.72
C LEU A 54 -8.59 -5.67 0.00
N VAL A 55 -8.62 -5.70 -1.33
CA VAL A 55 -7.44 -6.06 -2.15
C VAL A 55 -6.30 -5.07 -1.93
N ASN A 56 -6.59 -3.77 -1.85
CA ASN A 56 -5.62 -2.73 -1.56
C ASN A 56 -5.00 -2.91 -0.16
N LEU A 57 -5.81 -3.20 0.86
CA LEU A 57 -5.35 -3.48 2.22
C LEU A 57 -4.41 -4.70 2.22
N TYR A 58 -4.81 -5.78 1.56
CA TYR A 58 -4.01 -7.00 1.46
C TYR A 58 -2.71 -6.77 0.69
N PHE A 59 -2.75 -6.02 -0.40
CA PHE A 59 -1.57 -5.65 -1.19
C PHE A 59 -0.52 -4.94 -0.33
N HIS A 60 -0.91 -3.92 0.44
CA HIS A 60 0.02 -3.20 1.32
C HIS A 60 0.57 -4.08 2.43
N PHE A 61 -0.27 -4.93 3.01
CA PHE A 61 0.15 -5.89 4.03
C PHE A 61 1.21 -6.85 3.48
N GLN A 62 0.95 -7.44 2.32
CA GLN A 62 1.85 -8.42 1.69
C GLN A 62 3.14 -7.75 1.19
N LEU A 63 3.03 -6.55 0.61
CA LEU A 63 4.19 -5.78 0.17
C LEU A 63 5.18 -5.54 1.32
N LEU A 64 4.70 -5.05 2.46
CA LEU A 64 5.56 -4.78 3.61
C LEU A 64 6.09 -6.05 4.27
N THR A 65 5.34 -7.16 4.21
CA THR A 65 5.81 -8.47 4.67
C THR A 65 6.97 -8.95 3.82
N ASN A 66 6.86 -8.88 2.50
CA ASN A 66 7.92 -9.31 1.58
C ASN A 66 9.15 -8.40 1.69
N LEU A 67 8.96 -7.09 1.82
CA LEU A 67 10.07 -6.16 2.03
C LEU A 67 10.80 -6.42 3.36
N ALA A 68 10.07 -6.78 4.42
CA ALA A 68 10.68 -7.17 5.69
C ALA A 68 11.48 -8.48 5.55
N SER A 69 10.96 -9.47 4.82
CA SER A 69 11.68 -10.72 4.51
C SER A 69 12.98 -10.46 3.75
N ILE A 70 12.93 -9.59 2.73
CA ILE A 70 14.11 -9.17 1.98
C ILE A 70 15.10 -8.45 2.90
N ALA A 71 14.61 -7.54 3.76
CA ALA A 71 15.47 -6.84 4.72
C ALA A 71 16.20 -7.85 5.64
N THR A 72 15.49 -8.83 6.20
CA THR A 72 16.10 -9.87 7.05
C THR A 72 17.22 -10.64 6.34
N LYS A 73 17.05 -10.87 5.03
CA LYS A 73 18.03 -11.66 4.24
C LYS A 73 19.29 -10.86 3.87
N TYR A 74 19.16 -9.57 3.62
CA TYR A 74 20.23 -8.76 3.04
C TYR A 74 20.75 -7.62 3.92
N GLN A 75 20.10 -7.32 5.07
CA GLN A 75 20.56 -6.24 5.94
C GLN A 75 21.88 -6.61 6.63
N PRO A 76 22.80 -5.65 6.80
CA PRO A 76 24.02 -5.86 7.58
C PRO A 76 23.71 -6.14 9.05
N GLU A 77 24.61 -6.82 9.74
CA GLU A 77 24.49 -7.07 11.19
C GLU A 77 24.35 -5.75 11.97
N GLY A 78 23.40 -5.73 12.91
CA GLY A 78 23.10 -4.55 13.72
C GLY A 78 22.05 -3.59 13.13
N TYR A 79 21.52 -3.86 11.94
CA TYR A 79 20.39 -3.13 11.37
C TYR A 79 19.07 -3.83 11.72
N GLU A 80 18.07 -3.06 12.16
CA GLU A 80 16.72 -3.55 12.49
C GLU A 80 15.68 -3.09 11.46
N GLN A 81 16.03 -3.09 10.18
CA GLN A 81 15.15 -2.57 9.13
C GLN A 81 13.93 -3.47 8.91
N ASP A 82 14.09 -4.77 9.05
CA ASP A 82 13.01 -5.77 9.03
C ASP A 82 11.97 -5.48 10.13
N ALA A 83 12.42 -5.27 11.37
CA ALA A 83 11.55 -4.94 12.49
C ALA A 83 10.80 -3.60 12.27
N LYS A 84 11.47 -2.59 11.68
CA LYS A 84 10.83 -1.31 11.32
C LYS A 84 9.75 -1.52 10.26
N LEU A 85 10.01 -2.30 9.20
CA LEU A 85 9.05 -2.59 8.15
C LEU A 85 7.83 -3.36 8.69
N LEU A 86 8.02 -4.29 9.62
CA LEU A 86 6.92 -5.00 10.28
C LEU A 86 6.06 -4.07 11.16
N ARG A 87 6.68 -3.10 11.85
CA ARG A 87 5.92 -2.06 12.58
C ARG A 87 5.12 -1.16 11.64
N TYR A 88 5.70 -0.73 10.52
CA TYR A 88 4.99 0.03 9.50
C TYR A 88 3.85 -0.78 8.88
N ARG A 89 4.02 -2.08 8.63
CA ARG A 89 2.96 -2.97 8.18
C ARG A 89 1.77 -2.93 9.14
N THR A 90 2.02 -3.13 10.44
CA THR A 90 0.95 -3.12 11.45
C THR A 90 0.25 -1.76 11.50
N LEU A 91 1.01 -0.67 11.56
CA LEU A 91 0.46 0.68 11.60
C LEU A 91 -0.37 0.99 10.35
N GLN A 92 0.13 0.67 9.17
CA GLN A 92 -0.57 0.93 7.91
C GLN A 92 -1.82 0.08 7.77
N THR A 93 -1.78 -1.20 8.19
CA THR A 93 -2.96 -2.08 8.19
C THR A 93 -4.05 -1.52 9.09
N VAL A 94 -3.73 -1.12 10.31
CA VAL A 94 -4.69 -0.52 11.25
C VAL A 94 -5.27 0.77 10.67
N MET A 95 -4.42 1.63 10.11
CA MET A 95 -4.84 2.90 9.53
C MET A 95 -5.78 2.71 8.33
N LEU A 96 -5.41 1.84 7.37
CA LEU A 96 -6.25 1.56 6.19
C LEU A 96 -7.58 0.91 6.59
N THR A 97 -7.57 0.01 7.57
CA THR A 97 -8.79 -0.58 8.11
C THR A 97 -9.69 0.46 8.76
N ALA A 98 -9.11 1.37 9.56
CA ALA A 98 -9.86 2.48 10.16
C ALA A 98 -10.47 3.39 9.10
N ILE A 99 -9.71 3.77 8.07
CA ILE A 99 -10.20 4.56 6.93
C ILE A 99 -11.36 3.84 6.23
N LEU A 100 -11.22 2.54 5.98
CA LEU A 100 -12.27 1.75 5.36
C LEU A 100 -13.57 1.76 6.17
N ILE A 101 -13.48 1.58 7.49
CA ILE A 101 -14.64 1.61 8.39
C ILE A 101 -15.25 3.01 8.42
N ILE A 102 -14.45 4.06 8.62
CA ILE A 102 -14.93 5.44 8.72
C ILE A 102 -15.63 5.88 7.43
N THR A 103 -15.08 5.52 6.26
CA THR A 103 -15.72 5.81 4.97
C THR A 103 -17.09 5.14 4.83
N ARG A 104 -17.32 3.98 5.42
CA ARG A 104 -18.64 3.32 5.43
C ARG A 104 -19.63 3.99 6.39
N LEU A 105 -19.15 4.73 7.38
CA LEU A 105 -19.97 5.50 8.31
C LEU A 105 -20.22 6.94 7.83
N GLN A 106 -19.83 7.30 6.62
CA GLN A 106 -19.95 8.66 6.07
C GLN A 106 -21.36 9.23 6.19
N THR A 107 -22.40 8.43 5.90
CA THR A 107 -23.81 8.86 5.99
C THR A 107 -24.24 9.23 7.40
N TRP A 108 -23.67 8.58 8.41
CA TRP A 108 -23.92 8.84 9.83
C TRP A 108 -23.11 10.02 10.36
N LEU A 109 -21.98 10.33 9.71
CA LEU A 109 -21.05 11.37 10.12
C LEU A 109 -21.11 12.61 9.22
N SER A 110 -22.22 12.82 8.51
CA SER A 110 -22.37 13.84 7.46
C SER A 110 -21.99 15.24 7.92
N GLU A 111 -22.36 15.64 9.14
CA GLU A 111 -22.10 16.99 9.67
C GLU A 111 -20.60 17.24 9.94
N VAL A 112 -19.86 16.22 10.36
CA VAL A 112 -18.43 16.34 10.70
C VAL A 112 -17.52 15.73 9.63
N TRP A 113 -18.11 15.23 8.54
CA TRP A 113 -17.38 14.49 7.50
C TRP A 113 -16.23 15.28 6.89
N THR A 114 -16.42 16.56 6.64
CA THR A 114 -15.38 17.42 6.06
C THR A 114 -14.14 17.49 6.95
N TYR A 115 -14.31 17.61 8.26
CA TYR A 115 -13.19 17.63 9.21
C TYR A 115 -12.51 16.28 9.29
N ILE A 116 -13.27 15.20 9.35
CA ILE A 116 -12.74 13.83 9.39
C ILE A 116 -11.94 13.55 8.11
N SER A 117 -12.45 13.90 6.94
CA SER A 117 -11.75 13.67 5.67
C SER A 117 -10.42 14.42 5.57
N VAL A 118 -10.36 15.65 6.06
CA VAL A 118 -9.09 16.43 6.12
C VAL A 118 -8.09 15.77 7.06
N VAL A 119 -8.52 15.34 8.25
CA VAL A 119 -7.63 14.64 9.20
C VAL A 119 -7.13 13.32 8.59
N MET A 120 -8.01 12.55 7.97
CA MET A 120 -7.64 11.30 7.29
C MET A 120 -6.61 11.55 6.18
N LEU A 121 -6.78 12.60 5.38
CA LEU A 121 -5.83 12.98 4.33
C LEU A 121 -4.45 13.28 4.90
N ILE A 122 -4.38 14.05 5.99
CA ILE A 122 -3.11 14.39 6.65
C ILE A 122 -2.43 13.14 7.18
N VAL A 123 -3.17 12.26 7.86
CA VAL A 123 -2.63 10.99 8.39
C VAL A 123 -2.12 10.10 7.25
N TYR A 124 -2.84 10.03 6.14
CA TYR A 124 -2.44 9.26 4.96
C TYR A 124 -1.14 9.80 4.33
N LEU A 125 -1.01 11.14 4.21
CA LEU A 125 0.21 11.77 3.71
C LEU A 125 1.42 11.49 4.62
N ILE A 126 1.26 11.62 5.94
CA ILE A 126 2.33 11.32 6.90
C ILE A 126 2.75 9.85 6.79
N ALA A 127 1.80 8.93 6.72
CA ALA A 127 2.08 7.50 6.57
C ALA A 127 2.81 7.20 5.24
N GLY A 128 2.44 7.87 4.15
CA GLY A 128 3.11 7.77 2.86
C GLY A 128 4.57 8.23 2.93
N ILE A 129 4.82 9.37 3.57
CA ILE A 129 6.19 9.89 3.76
C ILE A 129 7.03 8.93 4.61
N CYS A 130 6.47 8.39 5.70
CA CYS A 130 7.14 7.41 6.55
C CYS A 130 7.48 6.12 5.77
N LEU A 131 6.56 5.64 4.93
CA LEU A 131 6.78 4.47 4.08
C LEU A 131 7.88 4.74 3.06
N MET A 132 7.84 5.89 2.37
CA MET A 132 8.90 6.29 1.42
C MET A 132 10.27 6.33 2.10
N LYS A 133 10.36 6.91 3.30
CA LYS A 133 11.60 6.91 4.09
C LYS A 133 12.08 5.49 4.39
N ALA A 134 11.19 4.60 4.83
CA ALA A 134 11.54 3.20 5.12
C ALA A 134 12.06 2.45 3.87
N LEU A 135 11.49 2.74 2.69
CA LEU A 135 11.93 2.16 1.42
C LEU A 135 13.30 2.70 1.00
N PHE A 136 13.56 4.01 1.18
CA PHE A 136 14.89 4.58 0.90
C PHE A 136 15.95 4.05 1.86
N ASP A 137 15.62 3.87 3.14
CA ASP A 137 16.53 3.29 4.12
C ASP A 137 16.84 1.82 3.77
N LEU A 138 15.83 1.05 3.35
CA LEU A 138 16.01 -0.33 2.86
C LEU A 138 16.95 -0.36 1.65
N ARG A 139 16.74 0.53 0.67
CA ARG A 139 17.60 0.61 -0.52
C ARG A 139 19.06 0.85 -0.17
N ARG A 140 19.34 1.65 0.88
CA ARG A 140 20.70 1.93 1.34
C ARG A 140 21.36 0.74 2.04
N CYS A 141 20.55 -0.17 2.59
CA CYS A 141 21.05 -1.39 3.24
C CYS A 141 21.32 -2.52 2.25
N LEU A 142 20.85 -2.43 1.01
CA LEU A 142 21.09 -3.45 -0.01
C LEU A 142 22.48 -3.22 -0.65
N PRO A 143 23.29 -4.28 -0.84
CA PRO A 143 24.60 -4.16 -1.48
C PRO A 143 24.44 -3.63 -2.90
N THR A 144 25.20 -2.62 -3.26
CA THR A 144 25.27 -2.10 -4.62
C THR A 144 26.09 -3.08 -5.46
N ASN A 145 25.66 -3.40 -6.69
CA ASN A 145 26.35 -4.35 -7.60
C ASN A 145 27.81 -3.99 -7.93
N GLU A 146 28.33 -2.89 -7.42
CA GLU A 146 29.73 -2.46 -7.64
C GLU A 146 30.74 -3.20 -6.76
N GLU A 147 30.31 -3.94 -5.72
CA GLU A 147 31.20 -4.72 -4.85
C GLU A 147 31.35 -6.20 -5.28
N GLN A 148 30.74 -6.61 -6.39
CA GLN A 148 30.77 -7.98 -6.90
C GLN A 148 31.68 -8.16 -8.14
N ILE A 149 32.59 -7.22 -8.45
CA ILE A 149 33.57 -7.36 -9.54
C ILE A 149 34.98 -7.52 -8.96
#